data_ddaa2dea788c59d462ba2d8a6b9ab27e
#
_entry.id   ddaa2dea788c59d462ba2d8a6b9ab27e
#
_cell.length_a   1.000
_cell.length_b   1.000
_cell.length_c   1.000
_cell.angle_alpha   90.00
_cell.angle_beta   90.00
_cell.angle_gamma   90.00
#
_symmetry.space_group_name_H-M   'P 1'
#
loop_
_entity.id
_entity.type
_entity.pdbx_description
1 polymer ?
#
loop_
_entity_poly.entity_id
_entity_poly.type
_entity_poly.pdbx_seq_one_letter_code
_entity_poly.pdbx_strand_id
1 'polypeptide(L)'
;MPSILLNGPSGRLEGHYTHNTKAQSPTALILHAHPGHGGNMNNPLSLKLHKLFSDLEFSTLRFNFRGVGKSDGEHDGSEGELADSAIALDWLQNQNQDSQEYWICGISFGAWVGMQLLMRRPEILKFILVSPPVGKYDFNFLAPCPASGVVINADKDPLIEVNLIKDVVKRLNQQKTIDVKQEVIKSSDHFFNNNENKVIEKVKKYCVSS
;
A
#
# COMPACT_ATOMS: atom_id res chain seq x y z
N MET A 1 8.41 -16.75 9.16
CA MET A 1 9.00 -15.40 8.99
C MET A 1 9.11 -14.77 10.36
N PRO A 2 10.25 -14.17 10.73
CA PRO A 2 10.40 -13.57 12.05
C PRO A 2 9.51 -12.31 12.16
N SER A 3 8.86 -12.16 13.30
CA SER A 3 8.24 -10.91 13.72
C SER A 3 9.36 -9.93 14.06
N ILE A 4 9.23 -8.69 13.64
CA ILE A 4 10.15 -7.60 13.96
C ILE A 4 9.42 -6.52 14.74
N LEU A 5 10.17 -5.71 15.48
CA LEU A 5 9.68 -4.51 16.13
C LEU A 5 10.47 -3.32 15.60
N LEU A 6 9.76 -2.34 15.04
CA LEU A 6 10.32 -1.07 14.58
C LEU A 6 10.16 -0.04 15.70
N ASN A 7 11.11 0.87 15.85
CA ASN A 7 10.99 2.00 16.77
C ASN A 7 10.19 3.12 16.08
N GLY A 8 8.90 3.17 16.33
CA GLY A 8 8.00 4.18 15.79
C GLY A 8 7.91 5.44 16.65
N PRO A 9 7.21 6.48 16.17
CA PRO A 9 7.11 7.78 16.87
C PRO A 9 6.31 7.71 18.18
N SER A 10 5.38 6.77 18.30
CA SER A 10 4.54 6.56 19.50
C SER A 10 4.86 5.26 20.23
N GLY A 11 6.04 4.70 19.99
CA GLY A 11 6.47 3.43 20.57
C GLY A 11 6.80 2.40 19.50
N ARG A 12 6.78 1.11 19.84
CA ARG A 12 7.16 0.03 18.94
C ARG A 12 6.04 -0.29 17.96
N LEU A 13 6.40 -0.56 16.71
CA LEU A 13 5.50 -1.04 15.67
C LEU A 13 5.81 -2.50 15.35
N GLU A 14 4.79 -3.35 15.41
CA GLU A 14 4.88 -4.77 15.05
C GLU A 14 4.92 -4.92 13.52
N GLY A 15 5.89 -5.66 12.99
CA GLY A 15 6.02 -5.91 11.57
C GLY A 15 6.45 -7.33 11.23
N HIS A 16 6.28 -7.67 9.95
CA HIS A 16 6.84 -8.86 9.33
C HIS A 16 7.64 -8.46 8.09
N TYR A 17 8.89 -8.85 8.06
CA TYR A 17 9.81 -8.58 6.98
C TYR A 17 10.31 -9.87 6.33
N THR A 18 10.35 -9.86 5.00
CA THR A 18 11.03 -10.87 4.18
C THR A 18 12.12 -10.18 3.40
N HIS A 19 13.37 -10.53 3.67
CA HIS A 19 14.52 -10.04 2.93
C HIS A 19 14.74 -10.89 1.67
N ASN A 20 14.98 -10.24 0.54
CA ASN A 20 15.51 -10.91 -0.65
C ASN A 20 17.02 -10.69 -0.71
N THR A 21 17.77 -11.78 -0.90
CA THR A 21 19.24 -11.74 -0.92
C THR A 21 19.83 -11.38 -2.28
N LYS A 22 19.00 -11.23 -3.31
CA LYS A 22 19.46 -10.82 -4.64
C LYS A 22 19.84 -9.34 -4.61
N ALA A 23 20.98 -9.00 -5.14
CA ALA A 23 21.45 -7.62 -5.22
C ALA A 23 20.45 -6.73 -5.95
N GLN A 24 20.26 -5.51 -5.47
CA GLN A 24 19.35 -4.51 -6.02
C GLN A 24 17.87 -4.96 -6.11
N SER A 25 17.47 -5.92 -5.27
CA SER A 25 16.07 -6.35 -5.20
C SER A 25 15.15 -5.15 -4.91
N PRO A 26 14.03 -5.01 -5.62
CA PRO A 26 13.06 -3.96 -5.29
C PRO A 26 12.45 -4.21 -3.91
N THR A 27 11.93 -3.15 -3.31
CA THR A 27 11.28 -3.24 -2.00
C THR A 27 9.80 -2.88 -2.08
N ALA A 28 8.98 -3.50 -1.22
CA ALA A 28 7.56 -3.20 -1.10
C ALA A 28 7.17 -2.98 0.36
N LEU A 29 6.55 -1.84 0.64
CA LEU A 29 5.90 -1.53 1.92
C LEU A 29 4.39 -1.71 1.77
N ILE A 30 3.78 -2.58 2.60
CA ILE A 30 2.35 -2.87 2.58
C ILE A 30 1.67 -2.20 3.78
N LEU A 31 0.67 -1.36 3.47
CA LEU A 31 -0.12 -0.61 4.44
C LEU A 31 -1.54 -1.17 4.48
N HIS A 32 -1.98 -1.60 5.67
CA HIS A 32 -3.26 -2.27 5.86
C HIS A 32 -4.46 -1.32 5.88
N ALA A 33 -5.67 -1.87 5.80
CA ALA A 33 -6.94 -1.14 5.87
C ALA A 33 -7.15 -0.47 7.24
N HIS A 34 -8.22 0.33 7.35
CA HIS A 34 -8.53 1.14 8.54
C HIS A 34 -8.60 0.30 9.83
N PRO A 35 -7.82 0.66 10.87
CA PRO A 35 -7.80 -0.06 12.15
C PRO A 35 -9.18 -0.21 12.79
N GLY A 36 -9.96 0.86 12.83
CA GLY A 36 -11.31 0.87 13.40
C GLY A 36 -12.33 -0.06 12.71
N HIS A 37 -11.98 -0.61 11.55
CA HIS A 37 -12.78 -1.63 10.84
C HIS A 37 -12.07 -3.00 10.80
N GLY A 38 -11.20 -3.27 11.77
CA GLY A 38 -10.48 -4.54 11.88
C GLY A 38 -9.29 -4.69 10.94
N GLY A 39 -8.84 -3.58 10.33
CA GLY A 39 -7.63 -3.56 9.51
C GLY A 39 -6.39 -3.87 10.33
N ASN A 40 -5.58 -4.79 9.85
CA ASN A 40 -4.29 -5.16 10.42
C ASN A 40 -3.42 -5.85 9.37
N MET A 41 -2.12 -5.98 9.64
CA MET A 41 -1.16 -6.58 8.72
C MET A 41 -1.41 -8.06 8.42
N ASN A 42 -2.23 -8.76 9.20
CA ASN A 42 -2.53 -10.19 9.05
C ASN A 42 -3.87 -10.45 8.34
N ASN A 43 -4.56 -9.43 7.84
CA ASN A 43 -5.73 -9.63 7.00
C ASN A 43 -5.37 -10.44 5.75
N PRO A 44 -6.29 -11.27 5.22
CA PRO A 44 -6.00 -12.20 4.11
C PRO A 44 -5.34 -11.53 2.91
N LEU A 45 -5.82 -10.35 2.51
CA LEU A 45 -5.26 -9.64 1.36
C LEU A 45 -3.84 -9.13 1.63
N SER A 46 -3.56 -8.59 2.84
CA SER A 46 -2.20 -8.17 3.24
C SER A 46 -1.21 -9.33 3.21
N LEU A 47 -1.64 -10.51 3.70
CA LEU A 47 -0.82 -11.72 3.68
C LEU A 47 -0.53 -12.20 2.25
N LYS A 48 -1.55 -12.23 1.39
CA LYS A 48 -1.42 -12.65 0.00
C LYS A 48 -0.53 -11.70 -0.80
N LEU A 49 -0.65 -10.39 -0.58
CA LEU A 49 0.22 -9.37 -1.21
C LEU A 49 1.67 -9.52 -0.75
N HIS A 50 1.89 -9.69 0.56
CA HIS A 50 3.24 -9.93 1.08
C HIS A 50 3.87 -11.17 0.45
N LYS A 51 3.12 -12.27 0.37
CA LYS A 51 3.60 -13.50 -0.29
C LYS A 51 3.89 -13.25 -1.76
N LEU A 52 3.01 -12.56 -2.50
CA LEU A 52 3.20 -12.26 -3.92
C LEU A 52 4.49 -11.47 -4.14
N PHE A 53 4.72 -10.38 -3.40
CA PHE A 53 5.94 -9.58 -3.55
C PHE A 53 7.18 -10.40 -3.23
N SER A 54 7.14 -11.24 -2.17
CA SER A 54 8.25 -12.13 -1.85
C SER A 54 8.52 -13.16 -2.96
N ASP A 55 7.46 -13.73 -3.57
CA ASP A 55 7.56 -14.66 -4.70
C ASP A 55 8.11 -13.96 -5.98
N LEU A 56 7.94 -12.64 -6.10
CA LEU A 56 8.47 -11.79 -7.16
C LEU A 56 9.86 -11.20 -6.82
N GLU A 57 10.53 -11.76 -5.85
CA GLU A 57 11.88 -11.36 -5.42
C GLU A 57 12.00 -9.94 -4.84
N PHE A 58 10.90 -9.39 -4.29
CA PHE A 58 10.96 -8.15 -3.50
C PHE A 58 11.40 -8.41 -2.07
N SER A 59 12.17 -7.49 -1.49
CA SER A 59 12.25 -7.35 -0.04
C SER A 59 10.97 -6.67 0.45
N THR A 60 10.20 -7.37 1.31
CA THR A 60 8.82 -6.95 1.60
C THR A 60 8.58 -6.74 3.09
N LEU A 61 8.04 -5.59 3.45
CA LEU A 61 7.60 -5.25 4.80
C LEU A 61 6.09 -5.02 4.84
N ARG A 62 5.41 -5.65 5.79
CA ARG A 62 4.08 -5.30 6.26
C ARG A 62 4.14 -5.08 7.76
N PHE A 63 3.40 -4.12 8.28
CA PHE A 63 3.41 -3.79 9.70
C PHE A 63 2.03 -3.37 10.18
N ASN A 64 1.81 -3.40 11.47
CA ASN A 64 0.63 -2.86 12.13
C ASN A 64 0.84 -1.38 12.45
N PHE A 65 -0.09 -0.53 12.01
CA PHE A 65 -0.15 0.86 12.47
C PHE A 65 -0.27 0.93 13.99
N ARG A 66 0.02 2.08 14.57
CA ARG A 66 -0.15 2.37 15.99
C ARG A 66 -1.51 1.89 16.53
N GLY A 67 -1.52 1.36 17.75
CA GLY A 67 -2.73 0.85 18.39
C GLY A 67 -3.28 -0.45 17.81
N VAL A 68 -2.59 -1.10 16.84
CA VAL A 68 -3.02 -2.34 16.23
C VAL A 68 -2.11 -3.50 16.63
N GLY A 69 -2.69 -4.62 17.03
CA GLY A 69 -1.93 -5.81 17.40
C GLY A 69 -0.98 -5.55 18.57
N LYS A 70 0.33 -5.70 18.32
CA LYS A 70 1.38 -5.41 19.32
C LYS A 70 2.08 -4.07 19.09
N SER A 71 1.55 -3.24 18.21
CA SER A 71 2.04 -1.87 18.02
C SER A 71 1.57 -0.98 19.16
N ASP A 72 2.50 -0.21 19.72
CA ASP A 72 2.21 0.77 20.77
C ASP A 72 1.45 1.99 20.18
N GLY A 73 0.97 2.88 21.05
CA GLY A 73 0.24 4.10 20.68
C GLY A 73 -1.24 3.87 20.45
N GLU A 74 -1.91 4.88 19.90
CA GLU A 74 -3.33 4.88 19.59
C GLU A 74 -3.56 5.37 18.16
N HIS A 75 -4.56 4.80 17.49
CA HIS A 75 -4.98 5.21 16.16
C HIS A 75 -5.50 6.64 16.18
N ASP A 76 -4.92 7.54 15.37
CA ASP A 76 -5.35 8.94 15.26
C ASP A 76 -6.04 9.27 13.92
N GLY A 77 -6.00 8.34 12.98
CA GLY A 77 -6.72 8.41 11.71
C GLY A 77 -6.03 9.24 10.62
N SER A 78 -4.80 9.67 10.82
CA SER A 78 -4.13 10.56 9.85
C SER A 78 -2.60 10.63 10.00
N GLU A 79 -2.13 11.64 10.74
CA GLU A 79 -0.71 12.02 10.78
C GLU A 79 0.15 10.97 11.49
N GLY A 80 -0.41 10.31 12.48
CA GLY A 80 0.29 9.27 13.21
C GLY A 80 0.60 8.06 12.33
N GLU A 81 -0.36 7.56 11.60
CA GLU A 81 -0.15 6.43 10.68
C GLU A 81 0.77 6.79 9.51
N LEU A 82 0.76 8.07 9.09
CA LEU A 82 1.70 8.57 8.10
C LEU A 82 3.13 8.58 8.65
N ALA A 83 3.32 9.04 9.89
CA ALA A 83 4.62 9.02 10.56
C ALA A 83 5.12 7.58 10.81
N ASP A 84 4.22 6.65 11.20
CA ASP A 84 4.55 5.22 11.32
C ASP A 84 5.01 4.64 9.98
N SER A 85 4.33 5.01 8.89
CA SER A 85 4.67 4.56 7.54
C SER A 85 6.03 5.11 7.08
N ALA A 86 6.36 6.35 7.44
CA ALA A 86 7.66 6.95 7.13
C ALA A 86 8.79 6.20 7.84
N ILE A 87 8.64 5.91 9.13
CA ILE A 87 9.62 5.11 9.90
C ILE A 87 9.73 3.69 9.34
N ALA A 88 8.63 3.07 8.95
CA ALA A 88 8.65 1.74 8.33
C ALA A 88 9.40 1.75 7.00
N LEU A 89 9.24 2.79 6.19
CA LEU A 89 9.99 2.97 4.95
C LEU A 89 11.48 3.20 5.21
N ASP A 90 11.83 4.09 6.18
CA ASP A 90 13.22 4.34 6.57
C ASP A 90 13.92 3.05 7.05
N TRP A 91 13.20 2.26 7.85
CA TRP A 91 13.71 0.96 8.29
C TRP A 91 13.94 0.01 7.10
N LEU A 92 12.97 -0.06 6.17
CA LEU A 92 13.07 -0.90 4.98
C LEU A 92 14.26 -0.49 4.10
N GLN A 93 14.51 0.82 3.93
CA GLN A 93 15.67 1.36 3.22
C GLN A 93 16.98 0.95 3.91
N ASN A 94 17.06 1.08 5.23
CA ASN A 94 18.24 0.70 5.99
C ASN A 94 18.57 -0.79 5.90
N GLN A 95 17.56 -1.65 5.72
CA GLN A 95 17.76 -3.09 5.51
C GLN A 95 18.13 -3.44 4.06
N ASN A 96 17.93 -2.52 3.10
CA ASN A 96 18.09 -2.77 1.66
C ASN A 96 18.82 -1.60 1.00
N GLN A 97 20.04 -1.31 1.46
CA GLN A 97 20.83 -0.13 1.04
C GLN A 97 21.21 -0.14 -0.43
N ASP A 98 21.21 -1.29 -1.08
CA ASP A 98 21.49 -1.48 -2.49
C ASP A 98 20.22 -1.39 -3.38
N SER A 99 19.03 -1.38 -2.77
CA SER A 99 17.77 -1.24 -3.52
C SER A 99 17.64 0.15 -4.11
N GLN A 100 17.22 0.21 -5.37
CA GLN A 100 16.96 1.46 -6.08
C GLN A 100 15.49 1.66 -6.41
N GLU A 101 14.62 0.72 -6.02
CA GLU A 101 13.22 0.72 -6.37
C GLU A 101 12.34 0.43 -5.16
N TYR A 102 11.56 1.44 -4.75
CA TYR A 102 10.66 1.38 -3.60
C TYR A 102 9.21 1.50 -4.05
N TRP A 103 8.38 0.53 -3.62
CA TRP A 103 6.97 0.44 -3.94
C TRP A 103 6.12 0.60 -2.69
N ILE A 104 4.99 1.31 -2.82
CA ILE A 104 3.93 1.35 -1.80
C ILE A 104 2.75 0.52 -2.28
N CYS A 105 2.28 -0.38 -1.42
CA CYS A 105 1.05 -1.14 -1.63
C CYS A 105 0.07 -0.82 -0.49
N GLY A 106 -0.96 -0.04 -0.76
CA GLY A 106 -1.93 0.39 0.23
C GLY A 106 -3.31 -0.22 0.02
N ILE A 107 -3.97 -0.64 1.11
CA ILE A 107 -5.32 -1.19 1.10
C ILE A 107 -6.25 -0.23 1.82
N SER A 108 -7.30 0.24 1.15
CA SER A 108 -8.31 1.15 1.70
C SER A 108 -7.66 2.36 2.39
N PHE A 109 -7.82 2.54 3.70
CA PHE A 109 -7.15 3.59 4.47
C PHE A 109 -5.64 3.60 4.23
N GLY A 110 -4.99 2.44 4.21
CA GLY A 110 -3.56 2.35 3.89
C GLY A 110 -3.21 2.86 2.48
N ALA A 111 -4.15 2.82 1.53
CA ALA A 111 -3.96 3.43 0.22
C ALA A 111 -3.89 4.97 0.31
N TRP A 112 -4.72 5.59 1.15
CA TRP A 112 -4.70 7.03 1.38
C TRP A 112 -3.43 7.47 2.12
N VAL A 113 -3.05 6.76 3.19
CA VAL A 113 -1.79 7.01 3.92
C VAL A 113 -0.58 6.83 3.00
N GLY A 114 -0.56 5.76 2.21
CA GLY A 114 0.52 5.48 1.26
C GLY A 114 0.71 6.57 0.20
N MET A 115 -0.38 7.15 -0.29
CA MET A 115 -0.29 8.26 -1.25
C MET A 115 0.21 9.55 -0.60
N GLN A 116 -0.12 9.82 0.66
CA GLN A 116 0.45 10.94 1.40
C GLN A 116 1.96 10.74 1.62
N LEU A 117 2.39 9.51 1.92
CA LEU A 117 3.79 9.16 2.04
C LEU A 117 4.52 9.37 0.71
N LEU A 118 3.97 8.86 -0.40
CA LEU A 118 4.52 8.99 -1.74
C LEU A 118 4.77 10.46 -2.12
N MET A 119 3.87 11.38 -1.78
CA MET A 119 4.04 12.80 -2.05
C MET A 119 5.18 13.46 -1.26
N ARG A 120 5.70 12.82 -0.22
CA ARG A 120 6.79 13.31 0.66
C ARG A 120 8.10 12.55 0.48
N ARG A 121 8.07 11.43 -0.26
CA ARG A 121 9.18 10.49 -0.39
C ARG A 121 9.45 10.20 -1.86
N PRO A 122 10.31 11.01 -2.51
CA PRO A 122 10.58 10.93 -3.95
C PRO A 122 11.25 9.63 -4.41
N GLU A 123 11.80 8.85 -3.49
CA GLU A 123 12.35 7.54 -3.76
C GLU A 123 11.29 6.46 -4.05
N ILE A 124 10.02 6.72 -3.72
CA ILE A 124 8.92 5.80 -4.05
C ILE A 124 8.60 5.96 -5.54
N LEU A 125 8.92 4.95 -6.32
CA LEU A 125 8.80 4.99 -7.78
C LEU A 125 7.49 4.41 -8.32
N LYS A 126 6.83 3.55 -7.53
CA LYS A 126 5.61 2.85 -7.95
C LYS A 126 4.61 2.73 -6.79
N PHE A 127 3.33 2.66 -7.14
CA PHE A 127 2.28 2.40 -6.16
C PHE A 127 1.24 1.39 -6.64
N ILE A 128 0.65 0.69 -5.67
CA ILE A 128 -0.50 -0.18 -5.86
C ILE A 128 -1.55 0.22 -4.83
N LEU A 129 -2.72 0.64 -5.29
CA LEU A 129 -3.84 1.00 -4.42
C LEU A 129 -4.97 -0.01 -4.59
N VAL A 130 -5.39 -0.60 -3.49
CA VAL A 130 -6.50 -1.55 -3.46
C VAL A 130 -7.66 -0.91 -2.70
N SER A 131 -8.80 -0.74 -3.35
CA SER A 131 -9.98 -0.04 -2.83
C SER A 131 -9.66 1.32 -2.18
N PRO A 132 -8.97 2.25 -2.85
CA PRO A 132 -8.67 3.54 -2.25
C PRO A 132 -9.95 4.28 -1.88
N PRO A 133 -10.06 4.85 -0.67
CA PRO A 133 -11.32 5.40 -0.14
C PRO A 133 -11.62 6.81 -0.66
N VAL A 134 -11.62 6.95 -2.01
CA VAL A 134 -11.93 8.21 -2.70
C VAL A 134 -13.36 8.65 -2.38
N GLY A 135 -13.53 9.91 -2.04
CA GLY A 135 -14.82 10.48 -1.60
C GLY A 135 -15.03 10.41 -0.09
N LYS A 136 -14.34 9.52 0.64
CA LYS A 136 -14.27 9.53 2.12
C LYS A 136 -13.07 10.29 2.63
N TYR A 137 -11.95 10.18 1.91
CA TYR A 137 -10.72 10.93 2.15
C TYR A 137 -10.37 11.77 0.94
N ASP A 138 -9.69 12.88 1.17
CA ASP A 138 -9.24 13.75 0.09
C ASP A 138 -8.04 13.14 -0.64
N PHE A 139 -8.13 13.06 -1.98
CA PHE A 139 -7.07 12.65 -2.90
C PHE A 139 -6.66 13.80 -3.85
N ASN A 140 -7.10 15.04 -3.58
CA ASN A 140 -6.78 16.18 -4.45
C ASN A 140 -5.32 16.61 -4.38
N PHE A 141 -4.63 16.27 -3.28
CA PHE A 141 -3.20 16.54 -3.11
C PHE A 141 -2.31 15.79 -4.13
N LEU A 142 -2.84 14.80 -4.87
CA LEU A 142 -2.10 14.01 -5.86
C LEU A 142 -1.93 14.71 -7.23
N ALA A 143 -1.90 16.02 -7.27
CA ALA A 143 -1.69 16.76 -8.52
C ALA A 143 -0.60 17.83 -8.32
N PRO A 144 0.62 17.61 -8.80
CA PRO A 144 1.10 16.50 -9.64
C PRO A 144 1.46 15.23 -8.83
N CYS A 145 1.17 14.05 -9.38
CA CYS A 145 1.61 12.78 -8.80
C CYS A 145 3.01 12.42 -9.31
N PRO A 146 3.96 12.04 -8.43
CA PRO A 146 5.34 11.82 -8.85
C PRO A 146 5.63 10.41 -9.39
N ALA A 147 4.69 9.45 -9.30
CA ALA A 147 4.93 8.05 -9.60
C ALA A 147 3.79 7.42 -10.42
N SER A 148 4.14 6.39 -11.21
CA SER A 148 3.18 5.53 -11.89
C SER A 148 2.65 4.44 -10.98
N GLY A 149 1.47 3.88 -11.31
CA GLY A 149 0.89 2.86 -10.44
C GLY A 149 -0.32 2.16 -11.02
N VAL A 150 -0.94 1.31 -10.18
CA VAL A 150 -2.22 0.67 -10.48
C VAL A 150 -3.21 0.88 -9.35
N VAL A 151 -4.45 1.17 -9.71
CA VAL A 151 -5.59 1.27 -8.81
C VAL A 151 -6.52 0.10 -9.08
N ILE A 152 -6.77 -0.72 -8.07
CA ILE A 152 -7.64 -1.89 -8.14
C ILE A 152 -8.87 -1.62 -7.28
N ASN A 153 -10.04 -1.69 -7.87
CA ASN A 153 -11.30 -1.46 -7.16
C ASN A 153 -12.36 -2.51 -7.50
N ALA A 154 -13.32 -2.67 -6.61
CA ALA A 154 -14.46 -3.55 -6.77
C ALA A 154 -15.63 -2.82 -7.47
N ASP A 155 -16.40 -3.54 -8.28
CA ASP A 155 -17.57 -2.97 -8.97
C ASP A 155 -18.82 -2.86 -8.08
N LYS A 156 -18.87 -3.64 -6.99
CA LYS A 156 -19.96 -3.63 -6.01
C LYS A 156 -19.50 -3.15 -4.63
N ASP A 157 -18.54 -2.22 -4.62
CA ASP A 157 -18.07 -1.60 -3.39
C ASP A 157 -19.17 -0.74 -2.78
N PRO A 158 -19.70 -1.08 -1.58
CA PRO A 158 -20.76 -0.30 -0.95
C PRO A 158 -20.26 1.00 -0.32
N LEU A 159 -18.94 1.18 -0.24
CA LEU A 159 -18.31 2.32 0.42
C LEU A 159 -17.80 3.36 -0.56
N ILE A 160 -17.43 2.94 -1.78
CA ILE A 160 -16.71 3.78 -2.76
C ILE A 160 -17.33 3.62 -4.15
N GLU A 161 -17.77 4.71 -4.72
CA GLU A 161 -18.27 4.71 -6.11
C GLU A 161 -17.10 4.57 -7.11
N VAL A 162 -17.23 3.60 -8.03
CA VAL A 162 -16.24 3.34 -9.08
C VAL A 162 -15.93 4.57 -9.93
N ASN A 163 -16.93 5.42 -10.18
CA ASN A 163 -16.76 6.63 -10.99
C ASN A 163 -15.82 7.64 -10.33
N LEU A 164 -15.86 7.80 -8.99
CA LEU A 164 -14.95 8.68 -8.27
C LEU A 164 -13.48 8.25 -8.45
N ILE A 165 -13.23 6.94 -8.39
CA ILE A 165 -11.88 6.39 -8.64
C ILE A 165 -11.46 6.66 -10.08
N LYS A 166 -12.36 6.45 -11.05
CA LYS A 166 -12.09 6.70 -12.47
C LYS A 166 -11.71 8.17 -12.73
N ASP A 167 -12.38 9.10 -12.08
CA ASP A 167 -12.08 10.53 -12.20
C ASP A 167 -10.70 10.89 -11.62
N VAL A 168 -10.34 10.30 -10.48
CA VAL A 168 -8.98 10.46 -9.92
C VAL A 168 -7.94 9.90 -10.88
N VAL A 169 -8.09 8.67 -11.37
CA VAL A 169 -7.16 8.06 -12.32
C VAL A 169 -7.04 8.89 -13.60
N LYS A 170 -8.17 9.37 -14.16
CA LYS A 170 -8.17 10.24 -15.34
C LYS A 170 -7.39 11.54 -15.08
N ARG A 171 -7.55 12.16 -13.92
CA ARG A 171 -6.83 13.37 -13.53
C ARG A 171 -5.32 13.12 -13.42
N LEU A 172 -4.92 12.01 -12.80
CA LEU A 172 -3.51 11.64 -12.68
C LEU A 172 -2.87 11.44 -14.06
N ASN A 173 -3.57 10.76 -14.97
CA ASN A 173 -3.09 10.51 -16.34
C ASN A 173 -3.13 11.74 -17.29
N GLN A 174 -3.57 12.90 -16.82
CA GLN A 174 -3.35 14.15 -17.56
C GLN A 174 -1.86 14.57 -17.58
N GLN A 175 -1.07 14.00 -16.68
CA GLN A 175 0.37 14.22 -16.63
C GLN A 175 1.07 13.26 -17.61
N LYS A 176 1.93 13.80 -18.47
CA LYS A 176 2.60 13.01 -19.52
C LYS A 176 3.68 12.06 -19.03
N THR A 177 4.13 12.24 -17.78
CA THR A 177 5.30 11.53 -17.23
C THR A 177 4.94 10.27 -16.44
N ILE A 178 3.67 10.05 -16.17
CA ILE A 178 3.20 8.89 -15.39
C ILE A 178 2.10 8.12 -16.12
N ASP A 179 1.99 6.84 -15.80
CA ASP A 179 0.90 5.96 -16.25
C ASP A 179 0.23 5.32 -15.02
N VAL A 180 -1.04 5.62 -14.82
CA VAL A 180 -1.86 5.05 -13.75
C VAL A 180 -2.94 4.18 -14.36
N LYS A 181 -2.83 2.86 -14.17
CA LYS A 181 -3.82 1.89 -14.64
C LYS A 181 -4.96 1.73 -13.65
N GLN A 182 -6.18 1.52 -14.15
CA GLN A 182 -7.32 1.14 -13.33
C GLN A 182 -7.76 -0.27 -13.69
N GLU A 183 -7.90 -1.13 -12.67
CA GLU A 183 -8.42 -2.49 -12.79
C GLU A 183 -9.67 -2.65 -11.92
N VAL A 184 -10.78 -3.03 -12.52
CA VAL A 184 -12.06 -3.23 -11.82
C VAL A 184 -12.33 -4.73 -11.67
N ILE A 185 -12.44 -5.21 -10.43
CA ILE A 185 -12.78 -6.60 -10.12
C ILE A 185 -14.30 -6.74 -10.04
N LYS A 186 -14.87 -7.48 -10.99
CA LYS A 186 -16.32 -7.68 -11.06
C LYS A 186 -16.84 -8.60 -9.95
N SER A 187 -18.08 -8.33 -9.53
CA SER A 187 -18.80 -9.09 -8.49
C SER A 187 -18.05 -9.16 -7.16
N SER A 188 -17.42 -8.04 -6.79
CA SER A 188 -16.60 -7.95 -5.58
C SER A 188 -17.04 -6.79 -4.69
N ASP A 189 -16.91 -6.98 -3.40
CA ASP A 189 -17.08 -5.96 -2.36
C ASP A 189 -15.77 -5.20 -2.07
N HIS A 190 -15.80 -4.26 -1.12
CA HIS A 190 -14.68 -3.42 -0.73
C HIS A 190 -13.42 -4.21 -0.32
N PHE A 191 -13.58 -5.35 0.32
CA PHE A 191 -12.48 -6.20 0.83
C PHE A 191 -12.14 -7.38 -0.07
N PHE A 192 -12.84 -7.51 -1.21
CA PHE A 192 -12.68 -8.61 -2.17
C PHE A 192 -12.90 -9.99 -1.56
N ASN A 193 -13.84 -10.11 -0.62
CA ASN A 193 -14.16 -11.39 0.01
C ASN A 193 -14.43 -12.48 -1.06
N ASN A 194 -13.70 -13.60 -0.97
CA ASN A 194 -13.68 -14.69 -1.96
C ASN A 194 -13.13 -14.31 -3.36
N ASN A 195 -12.64 -13.09 -3.57
CA ASN A 195 -12.04 -12.62 -4.83
C ASN A 195 -10.60 -12.09 -4.66
N GLU A 196 -9.97 -12.28 -3.51
CA GLU A 196 -8.61 -11.78 -3.23
C GLU A 196 -7.61 -12.29 -4.28
N ASN A 197 -7.78 -13.53 -4.78
CA ASN A 197 -6.89 -14.09 -5.79
C ASN A 197 -6.96 -13.30 -7.11
N LYS A 198 -8.11 -12.73 -7.47
CA LYS A 198 -8.22 -11.86 -8.65
C LYS A 198 -7.43 -10.57 -8.48
N VAL A 199 -7.42 -10.00 -7.25
CA VAL A 199 -6.57 -8.84 -6.92
C VAL A 199 -5.10 -9.22 -7.10
N ILE A 200 -4.68 -10.36 -6.54
CA ILE A 200 -3.29 -10.86 -6.64
C ILE A 200 -2.86 -11.05 -8.10
N GLU A 201 -3.73 -11.60 -8.95
CA GLU A 201 -3.46 -11.76 -10.39
C GLU A 201 -3.23 -10.40 -11.09
N LYS A 202 -4.05 -9.38 -10.77
CA LYS A 202 -3.90 -8.04 -11.32
C LYS A 202 -2.62 -7.36 -10.85
N VAL A 203 -2.30 -7.46 -9.55
CA VAL A 203 -1.04 -6.95 -8.99
C VAL A 203 0.15 -7.65 -9.65
N LYS A 204 0.14 -8.99 -9.74
CA LYS A 204 1.20 -9.77 -10.39
C LYS A 204 1.42 -9.32 -11.84
N LYS A 205 0.33 -9.18 -12.60
CA LYS A 205 0.41 -8.70 -13.99
C LYS A 205 1.06 -7.32 -14.07
N TYR A 206 0.69 -6.41 -13.18
CA TYR A 206 1.27 -5.08 -13.13
C TYR A 206 2.77 -5.15 -12.81
N CYS A 207 3.17 -5.87 -11.75
CA CYS A 207 4.59 -5.98 -11.34
C CYS A 207 5.50 -6.56 -12.45
N VAL A 208 5.00 -7.50 -13.24
CA VAL A 208 5.79 -8.14 -14.32
C VAL A 208 5.86 -7.26 -15.58
N SER A 209 4.93 -6.31 -15.76
CA SER A 209 4.87 -5.43 -16.93
C SER A 209 5.45 -4.02 -16.72
N SER A 210 5.97 -3.73 -15.52
CA SER A 210 6.39 -2.39 -15.09
C SER A 210 7.89 -2.19 -15.13
#